data_74347ec11f86d063c1ca524fc5ec2a31
#
_entry.id   74347ec11f86d063c1ca524fc5ec2a31
#
_cell.length_a   1.000
_cell.length_b   1.000
_cell.length_c   1.000
_cell.angle_alpha   90.00
_cell.angle_beta   90.00
_cell.angle_gamma   90.00
#
_symmetry.space_group_name_H-M   'P 1'
#
loop_
_entity.id
_entity.type
_entity.pdbx_description
1 polymer ?
#
loop_
_entity_poly.entity_id
_entity_poly.type
_entity_poly.pdbx_seq_one_letter_code
_entity_poly.pdbx_strand_id
1 'polypeptide(L)'
;MSRSKYFTIYNWKKSGLIYDNYDELYEVYIKTMECQHCNKAFKKSSDRCLDHDHETGLFRKIVCNRCNTCDSYIKYPFGYSRQEYGKAYRQANKEKLKEYNQEKIKCDCGVVVSRGHIARHNRSIKHIEYLNSI
;
A
#
# COMPACT_ATOMS: atom_id res chain seq x y z
N MET A 1 19.30 -24.83 -12.31
CA MET A 1 18.35 -23.89 -11.67
C MET A 1 17.12 -23.80 -12.55
N SER A 2 15.90 -23.98 -12.02
CA SER A 2 14.68 -23.87 -12.84
C SER A 2 14.48 -22.41 -13.30
N ARG A 3 13.88 -22.22 -14.48
CA ARG A 3 13.58 -20.89 -15.02
C ARG A 3 12.78 -20.03 -14.03
N SER A 4 11.85 -20.64 -13.30
CA SER A 4 11.04 -19.98 -12.27
C SER A 4 11.88 -19.48 -11.08
N LYS A 5 12.81 -20.29 -10.55
CA LYS A 5 13.71 -19.91 -9.46
C LYS A 5 14.57 -18.70 -9.84
N TYR A 6 15.17 -18.75 -11.03
CA TYR A 6 16.01 -17.65 -11.53
C TYR A 6 15.25 -16.32 -11.59
N PHE A 7 14.05 -16.31 -12.19
CA PHE A 7 13.25 -15.08 -12.27
C PHE A 7 12.80 -14.55 -10.91
N THR A 8 12.47 -15.43 -9.99
CA THR A 8 12.08 -15.04 -8.64
C THR A 8 13.23 -14.32 -7.93
N ILE A 9 14.40 -14.94 -7.92
CA ILE A 9 15.61 -14.35 -7.30
C ILE A 9 16.02 -13.05 -8.00
N TYR A 10 15.96 -13.01 -9.33
CA TYR A 10 16.23 -11.79 -10.11
C TYR A 10 15.31 -10.64 -9.68
N ASN A 11 14.01 -10.91 -9.56
CA ASN A 11 13.04 -9.88 -9.15
C ASN A 11 13.29 -9.39 -7.72
N TRP A 12 13.65 -10.26 -6.79
CA TRP A 12 14.02 -9.89 -5.44
C TRP A 12 15.23 -8.95 -5.40
N LYS A 13 16.29 -9.28 -6.14
CA LYS A 13 17.47 -8.42 -6.28
C LYS A 13 17.11 -7.07 -6.90
N LYS A 14 16.29 -7.08 -7.94
CA LYS A 14 15.82 -5.86 -8.62
C LYS A 14 14.96 -4.98 -7.69
N SER A 15 14.22 -5.57 -6.76
CA SER A 15 13.42 -4.82 -5.77
C SER A 15 14.24 -4.27 -4.60
N GLY A 16 15.55 -4.53 -4.56
CA GLY A 16 16.45 -4.02 -3.53
C GLY A 16 16.69 -4.97 -2.35
N LEU A 17 16.16 -6.21 -2.41
CA LEU A 17 16.46 -7.19 -1.37
C LEU A 17 17.96 -7.50 -1.29
N ILE A 18 18.52 -7.43 -0.09
CA ILE A 18 19.89 -7.85 0.24
C ILE A 18 19.82 -9.11 1.09
N TYR A 19 20.44 -10.18 0.63
CA TYR A 19 20.51 -11.47 1.36
C TYR A 19 21.76 -12.25 0.96
N ASP A 20 22.39 -12.93 1.91
CA ASP A 20 23.67 -13.60 1.66
C ASP A 20 23.52 -14.81 0.73
N ASN A 21 22.52 -15.65 0.98
CA ASN A 21 22.28 -16.88 0.21
C ASN A 21 20.86 -16.93 -0.36
N TYR A 22 20.68 -16.40 -1.55
CA TYR A 22 19.36 -16.36 -2.24
C TYR A 22 18.81 -17.76 -2.57
N ASP A 23 19.66 -18.76 -2.75
CA ASP A 23 19.21 -20.13 -3.02
C ASP A 23 18.55 -20.72 -1.78
N GLU A 24 19.12 -20.53 -0.61
CA GLU A 24 18.56 -20.93 0.67
C GLU A 24 17.25 -20.17 0.96
N LEU A 25 17.25 -18.86 0.74
CA LEU A 25 16.04 -18.04 0.90
C LEU A 25 14.91 -18.51 -0.01
N TYR A 26 15.24 -18.92 -1.24
CA TYR A 26 14.25 -19.46 -2.17
C TYR A 26 13.65 -20.77 -1.66
N GLU A 27 14.47 -21.67 -1.09
CA GLU A 27 13.98 -22.91 -0.47
C GLU A 27 13.03 -22.65 0.71
N VAL A 28 13.36 -21.68 1.55
CA VAL A 28 12.46 -21.23 2.63
C VAL A 28 11.18 -20.65 2.05
N TYR A 29 11.28 -19.82 1.02
CA TYR A 29 10.13 -19.19 0.36
C TYR A 29 9.14 -20.22 -0.20
N ILE A 30 9.61 -21.24 -0.92
CA ILE A 30 8.72 -22.25 -1.49
C ILE A 30 8.11 -23.20 -0.46
N LYS A 31 8.83 -23.46 0.64
CA LYS A 31 8.36 -24.32 1.75
C LYS A 31 7.38 -23.63 2.68
N THR A 32 7.34 -22.31 2.70
CA THR A 32 6.39 -21.57 3.51
C THR A 32 4.98 -21.69 2.93
N MET A 33 4.08 -22.32 3.67
CA MET A 33 2.72 -22.65 3.19
C MET A 33 1.65 -21.68 3.67
N GLU A 34 2.00 -20.77 4.57
CA GLU A 34 1.09 -19.77 5.14
C GLU A 34 1.77 -18.42 5.35
N CYS A 35 0.98 -17.37 5.41
CA CYS A 35 1.44 -16.01 5.66
C CYS A 35 1.99 -15.89 7.08
N GLN A 36 3.26 -15.53 7.24
CA GLN A 36 3.92 -15.36 8.53
C GLN A 36 3.42 -14.18 9.37
N HIS A 37 2.40 -13.46 8.87
CA HIS A 37 1.74 -12.39 9.60
C HIS A 37 0.31 -12.72 9.99
N CYS A 38 -0.55 -13.14 9.04
CA CYS A 38 -1.98 -13.37 9.29
C CYS A 38 -2.37 -14.84 9.26
N ASN A 39 -1.42 -15.77 9.15
CA ASN A 39 -1.59 -17.22 9.13
C ASN A 39 -2.52 -17.75 8.03
N LYS A 40 -2.80 -16.92 7.01
CA LYS A 40 -3.60 -17.35 5.86
C LYS A 40 -2.80 -18.33 5.02
N ALA A 41 -3.36 -19.53 4.77
CA ALA A 41 -2.75 -20.52 3.90
C ALA A 41 -2.62 -20.00 2.45
N PHE A 42 -1.50 -20.28 1.80
CA PHE A 42 -1.27 -20.01 0.39
C PHE A 42 -1.87 -21.15 -0.46
N LYS A 43 -2.76 -20.79 -1.37
CA LYS A 43 -3.39 -21.75 -2.29
C LYS A 43 -2.58 -21.96 -3.57
N LYS A 44 -1.82 -20.97 -3.97
CA LYS A 44 -0.97 -20.96 -5.16
C LYS A 44 0.32 -20.16 -4.92
N SER A 45 1.32 -20.37 -5.75
CA SER A 45 2.63 -19.71 -5.62
C SER A 45 2.54 -18.18 -5.67
N SER A 46 1.61 -17.62 -6.44
CA SER A 46 1.40 -16.17 -6.55
C SER A 46 0.78 -15.53 -5.30
N ASP A 47 0.34 -16.31 -4.32
CA ASP A 47 -0.18 -15.78 -3.06
C ASP A 47 0.95 -15.38 -2.10
N ARG A 48 2.18 -15.89 -2.36
CA ARG A 48 3.37 -15.59 -1.55
C ARG A 48 4.05 -14.32 -2.04
N CYS A 49 4.36 -13.45 -1.11
CA CYS A 49 5.23 -12.30 -1.33
C CYS A 49 6.40 -12.38 -0.35
N LEU A 50 7.60 -12.10 -0.83
CA LEU A 50 8.74 -11.87 0.03
C LEU A 50 8.75 -10.40 0.40
N ASP A 51 8.71 -10.12 1.69
CA ASP A 51 8.76 -8.76 2.22
C ASP A 51 10.15 -8.41 2.73
N HIS A 52 10.58 -7.20 2.46
CA HIS A 52 11.87 -6.66 2.88
C HIS A 52 11.73 -5.18 3.22
N ASP A 53 12.67 -4.69 3.98
CA ASP A 53 12.78 -3.26 4.27
C ASP A 53 13.26 -2.49 3.04
N HIS A 54 12.50 -1.49 2.61
CA HIS A 54 12.81 -0.71 1.41
C HIS A 54 13.97 0.29 1.58
N GLU A 55 14.33 0.61 2.82
CA GLU A 55 15.48 1.50 3.10
C GLU A 55 16.78 0.71 3.25
N THR A 56 16.72 -0.42 3.96
CA THR A 56 17.90 -1.24 4.27
C THR A 56 18.07 -2.44 3.35
N GLY A 57 17.04 -2.84 2.61
CA GLY A 57 17.03 -4.05 1.79
C GLY A 57 16.93 -5.37 2.59
N LEU A 58 16.83 -5.33 3.91
CA LEU A 58 16.85 -6.53 4.74
C LEU A 58 15.54 -7.32 4.65
N PHE A 59 15.67 -8.64 4.50
CA PHE A 59 14.54 -9.56 4.54
C PHE A 59 13.78 -9.46 5.86
N ARG A 60 12.44 -9.46 5.79
CA ARG A 60 11.57 -9.44 6.96
C ARG A 60 10.76 -10.72 7.11
N LYS A 61 9.88 -11.01 6.16
CA LYS A 61 8.93 -12.14 6.25
C LYS A 61 8.46 -12.62 4.87
N ILE A 62 7.87 -13.81 4.86
CA ILE A 62 7.09 -14.30 3.73
C ILE A 62 5.61 -14.14 4.07
N VAL A 63 4.92 -13.31 3.31
CA VAL A 63 3.57 -12.84 3.62
C VAL A 63 2.62 -13.00 2.43
N CYS A 64 1.31 -12.90 2.66
CA CYS A 64 0.36 -12.84 1.56
C CYS A 64 0.37 -11.45 0.91
N ASN A 65 -0.10 -11.37 -0.33
CA ASN A 65 -0.15 -10.11 -1.07
C ASN A 65 -0.86 -8.99 -0.29
N ARG A 66 -1.96 -9.30 0.41
CA ARG A 66 -2.66 -8.32 1.25
C ARG A 66 -1.78 -7.75 2.36
N CYS A 67 -1.03 -8.60 3.07
CA CYS A 67 -0.13 -8.15 4.13
C CYS A 67 1.04 -7.35 3.57
N ASN A 68 1.59 -7.77 2.43
CA ASN A 68 2.67 -7.07 1.75
C ASN A 68 2.25 -5.66 1.29
N THR A 69 1.12 -5.54 0.61
CA THR A 69 0.64 -4.24 0.09
C THR A 69 0.15 -3.28 1.18
N CYS A 70 -0.32 -3.81 2.29
CA CYS A 70 -0.86 -2.97 3.38
C CYS A 70 0.19 -2.58 4.41
N ASP A 71 1.38 -3.15 4.38
CA ASP A 71 2.41 -3.00 5.43
C ASP A 71 1.79 -3.07 6.85
N SER A 72 0.74 -3.87 7.00
CA SER A 72 -0.15 -3.83 8.16
C SER A 72 0.55 -4.18 9.47
N TYR A 73 1.62 -4.95 9.39
CA TYR A 73 2.43 -5.33 10.54
C TYR A 73 3.56 -4.34 10.86
N ILE A 74 3.78 -3.34 9.99
CA ILE A 74 4.78 -2.28 10.18
C ILE A 74 4.10 -0.97 10.53
N LYS A 75 3.05 -0.62 9.78
CA LYS A 75 2.34 0.65 9.91
C LYS A 75 1.28 0.65 11.01
N TYR A 76 0.76 -0.54 11.36
CA TYR A 76 -0.29 -0.64 12.36
C TYR A 76 0.21 -1.40 13.59
N PRO A 77 -0.04 -0.90 14.80
CA PRO A 77 0.27 -1.61 16.02
C PRO A 77 -0.31 -3.03 16.00
N PHE A 78 0.40 -3.97 16.61
CA PHE A 78 0.00 -5.37 16.67
C PHE A 78 -1.46 -5.51 17.13
N GLY A 79 -2.30 -6.19 16.35
CA GLY A 79 -3.71 -6.40 16.65
C GLY A 79 -4.69 -5.45 15.95
N TYR A 80 -4.22 -4.40 15.26
CA TYR A 80 -5.11 -3.50 14.52
C TYR A 80 -5.28 -3.94 13.07
N SER A 81 -6.52 -4.09 12.63
CA SER A 81 -6.83 -4.16 11.20
C SER A 81 -6.68 -2.75 10.57
N ARG A 82 -6.51 -2.70 9.23
CA ARG A 82 -6.49 -1.42 8.49
C ARG A 82 -7.73 -0.56 8.79
N GLN A 83 -8.89 -1.21 8.97
CA GLN A 83 -10.15 -0.49 9.25
C GLN A 83 -10.16 0.12 10.64
N GLU A 84 -9.73 -0.63 11.65
CA GLU A 84 -9.66 -0.17 13.04
C GLU A 84 -8.62 0.94 13.19
N TYR A 85 -7.44 0.78 12.62
CA TYR A 85 -6.44 1.84 12.58
C TYR A 85 -6.97 3.10 11.86
N GLY A 86 -7.64 2.93 10.71
CA GLY A 86 -8.25 4.04 9.98
C GLY A 86 -9.34 4.77 10.79
N LYS A 87 -10.11 4.06 11.61
CA LYS A 87 -11.08 4.69 12.53
C LYS A 87 -10.37 5.45 13.65
N ALA A 88 -9.40 4.82 14.29
CA ALA A 88 -8.61 5.44 15.36
C ALA A 88 -7.86 6.69 14.87
N TYR A 89 -7.21 6.61 13.69
CA TYR A 89 -6.54 7.74 13.06
C TYR A 89 -7.49 8.91 12.79
N ARG A 90 -8.67 8.64 12.19
CA ARG A 90 -9.68 9.67 11.93
C ARG A 90 -10.20 10.31 13.22
N GLN A 91 -10.39 9.52 14.26
CA GLN A 91 -10.82 10.02 15.56
C GLN A 91 -9.74 10.91 16.21
N ALA A 92 -8.50 10.45 16.23
CA ALA A 92 -7.38 11.20 16.81
C ALA A 92 -7.05 12.48 16.03
N ASN A 93 -7.30 12.51 14.71
CA ASN A 93 -6.99 13.65 13.86
C ASN A 93 -8.24 14.41 13.38
N LYS A 94 -9.37 14.24 14.04
CA LYS A 94 -10.68 14.75 13.60
C LYS A 94 -10.65 16.26 13.31
N GLU A 95 -10.10 17.06 14.20
CA GLU A 95 -10.07 18.52 14.04
C GLU A 95 -9.13 18.93 12.90
N LYS A 96 -7.92 18.34 12.81
CA LYS A 96 -6.98 18.59 11.70
C LYS A 96 -7.59 18.23 10.34
N LEU A 97 -8.30 17.11 10.27
CA LEU A 97 -8.98 16.68 9.04
C LEU A 97 -10.14 17.60 8.68
N LYS A 98 -10.83 18.14 9.69
CA LYS A 98 -11.91 19.12 9.50
C LYS A 98 -11.35 20.45 8.95
N GLU A 99 -10.31 20.98 9.57
CA GLU A 99 -9.62 22.19 9.11
C GLU A 99 -9.12 22.03 7.67
N TYR A 100 -8.39 20.96 7.39
CA TYR A 100 -7.90 20.64 6.05
C TYR A 100 -9.03 20.58 5.00
N ASN A 101 -10.16 19.93 5.32
CA ASN A 101 -11.28 19.82 4.41
C ASN A 101 -12.06 21.14 4.23
N GLN A 102 -12.04 22.04 5.21
CA GLN A 102 -12.69 23.34 5.15
C GLN A 102 -11.83 24.40 4.45
N GLU A 103 -10.52 24.17 4.31
CA GLU A 103 -9.64 25.08 3.58
C GLU A 103 -10.21 25.45 2.22
N LYS A 104 -10.25 26.75 1.94
CA LYS A 104 -10.78 27.28 0.67
C LYS A 104 -9.71 27.25 -0.40
N ILE A 105 -10.03 26.65 -1.54
CA ILE A 105 -9.17 26.57 -2.72
C ILE A 105 -9.91 27.17 -3.92
N LYS A 106 -9.17 27.89 -4.75
CA LYS A 106 -9.68 28.44 -6.00
C LYS A 106 -9.50 27.41 -7.09
N CYS A 107 -10.59 27.07 -7.77
CA CYS A 107 -10.57 26.21 -8.94
C CYS A 107 -10.19 27.00 -10.20
N ASP A 108 -9.69 26.32 -11.23
CA ASP A 108 -9.33 26.95 -12.53
C ASP A 108 -10.52 27.66 -13.18
N CYS A 109 -11.76 27.19 -12.96
CA CYS A 109 -12.99 27.89 -13.38
C CYS A 109 -13.31 29.16 -12.56
N GLY A 110 -12.44 29.59 -11.67
CA GLY A 110 -12.58 30.78 -10.84
C GLY A 110 -13.41 30.62 -9.56
N VAL A 111 -14.14 29.52 -9.42
CA VAL A 111 -15.00 29.29 -8.24
C VAL A 111 -14.14 28.88 -7.03
N VAL A 112 -14.44 29.45 -5.88
CA VAL A 112 -13.79 29.12 -4.59
C VAL A 112 -14.63 28.08 -3.87
N VAL A 113 -14.04 26.90 -3.63
CA VAL A 113 -14.68 25.78 -2.94
C VAL A 113 -13.83 25.30 -1.76
N SER A 114 -14.44 24.60 -0.81
CA SER A 114 -13.63 23.92 0.22
C SER A 114 -12.95 22.69 -0.36
N ARG A 115 -11.75 22.38 0.16
CA ARG A 115 -10.93 21.24 -0.29
C ARG A 115 -11.71 19.93 -0.28
N GLY A 116 -12.53 19.70 0.73
CA GLY A 116 -13.38 18.50 0.81
C GLY A 116 -14.45 18.41 -0.29
N HIS A 117 -14.75 19.49 -0.99
CA HIS A 117 -15.75 19.54 -2.04
C HIS A 117 -15.18 19.66 -3.46
N ILE A 118 -13.87 19.82 -3.63
CA ILE A 118 -13.25 20.01 -4.95
C ILE A 118 -13.56 18.88 -5.93
N ALA A 119 -13.50 17.63 -5.46
CA ALA A 119 -13.77 16.48 -6.32
C ALA A 119 -15.23 16.43 -6.83
N ARG A 120 -16.19 16.89 -6.04
CA ARG A 120 -17.60 17.03 -6.44
C ARG A 120 -17.78 18.22 -7.37
N HIS A 121 -17.12 19.34 -7.07
CA HIS A 121 -17.13 20.52 -7.93
C HIS A 121 -16.60 20.20 -9.34
N ASN A 122 -15.46 19.52 -9.46
CA ASN A 122 -14.86 19.16 -10.75
C ASN A 122 -15.73 18.24 -11.61
N ARG A 123 -16.68 17.53 -11.02
CA ARG A 123 -17.68 16.71 -11.72
C ARG A 123 -18.99 17.44 -11.99
N SER A 124 -19.12 18.70 -11.58
CA SER A 124 -20.33 19.47 -11.84
C SER A 124 -20.42 19.90 -13.31
N ILE A 125 -21.65 19.98 -13.82
CA ILE A 125 -21.93 20.41 -15.21
C ILE A 125 -21.28 21.78 -15.46
N LYS A 126 -21.44 22.74 -14.56
CA LYS A 126 -20.88 24.09 -14.68
C LYS A 126 -19.35 24.09 -14.83
N HIS A 127 -18.64 23.22 -14.11
CA HIS A 127 -17.18 23.12 -14.23
C HIS A 127 -16.78 22.50 -15.59
N ILE A 128 -17.49 21.47 -16.02
CA ILE A 128 -17.26 20.80 -17.31
C ILE A 128 -17.56 21.75 -18.47
N GLU A 129 -18.64 22.51 -18.42
CA GLU A 129 -18.99 23.53 -19.42
C GLU A 129 -17.92 24.61 -19.55
N TYR A 130 -17.38 25.07 -18.40
CA TYR A 130 -16.25 26.01 -18.39
C TYR A 130 -15.02 25.42 -19.10
N LEU A 131 -14.62 24.19 -18.79
CA LEU A 131 -13.47 23.54 -19.42
C LEU A 131 -13.65 23.35 -20.93
N ASN A 132 -14.88 23.17 -21.39
CA ASN A 132 -15.18 23.02 -22.82
C ASN A 132 -15.27 24.38 -23.56
N SER A 133 -15.26 25.50 -22.83
CA SER A 133 -15.37 26.87 -23.40
C SER A 133 -14.01 27.55 -23.61
N ILE A 134 -12.93 26.95 -23.15
CA ILE A 134 -11.53 27.42 -23.31
C ILE A 134 -10.80 26.55 -24.32
#